data_7e1d0442e7a0cc251eadba159658b9be
#
_entry.id   7e1d0442e7a0cc251eadba159658b9be
#
_cell.length_a   1.000
_cell.length_b   1.000
_cell.length_c   1.000
_cell.angle_alpha   90.00
_cell.angle_beta   90.00
_cell.angle_gamma   90.00
#
_symmetry.space_group_name_H-M   'P 1'
#
loop_
_entity.id
_entity.type
_entity.pdbx_description
1 polymer ?
#
loop_
_entity_poly.entity_id
_entity_poly.type
_entity_poly.pdbx_seq_one_letter_code
_entity_poly.pdbx_strand_id
1 'polypeptide(L)'
;MNFEKIDLYYDLLDRAAMIIYEDLHLDYFESFLRVSKDINDRFDDTSLSEEAIKKLEEIYEVLTLETFFNEEIRLALELLVIKAFKHINFPLDLMTPDSINYLLAMIIKTKYPNQTIAILDTCLGTANTLNAISNNLNHESFLAGIEKNEALVKLAIANSNLQRNEVIIYYQDTLAKVPFRGEVVVGDLDSYDYNLEVNLEL
;
A
#
# COMPACT_ATOMS: atom_id res chain seq x y z
N MET A 1 -17.31 4.29 7.87
CA MET A 1 -15.92 4.31 8.35
C MET A 1 -15.95 4.35 9.87
N ASN A 2 -15.27 3.41 10.52
CA ASN A 2 -15.21 3.29 11.98
C ASN A 2 -13.77 3.51 12.46
N PHE A 3 -13.52 4.61 13.17
CA PHE A 3 -12.17 4.94 13.67
C PHE A 3 -11.63 3.90 14.66
N GLU A 4 -12.49 3.30 15.51
CA GLU A 4 -12.06 2.23 16.43
C GLU A 4 -11.53 1.02 15.69
N LYS A 5 -12.07 0.71 14.49
CA LYS A 5 -11.56 -0.38 13.64
C LYS A 5 -10.22 -0.03 13.00
N ILE A 6 -10.02 1.22 12.61
CA ILE A 6 -8.73 1.70 12.09
C ILE A 6 -7.66 1.58 13.16
N ASP A 7 -7.94 2.08 14.37
CA ASP A 7 -7.02 2.02 15.50
C ASP A 7 -6.72 0.56 15.90
N LEU A 8 -7.74 -0.30 15.92
CA LEU A 8 -7.57 -1.73 16.22
C LEU A 8 -6.67 -2.42 15.19
N TYR A 9 -6.93 -2.20 13.90
CA TYR A 9 -6.13 -2.82 12.83
C TYR A 9 -4.67 -2.34 12.88
N TYR A 10 -4.49 -1.02 13.08
CA TYR A 10 -3.16 -0.43 13.27
C TYR A 10 -2.44 -1.08 14.46
N ASP A 11 -3.08 -1.14 15.64
CA ASP A 11 -2.47 -1.68 16.85
C ASP A 11 -2.08 -3.15 16.70
N LEU A 12 -2.95 -3.98 16.11
CA LEU A 12 -2.66 -5.39 15.87
C LEU A 12 -1.44 -5.59 14.96
N LEU A 13 -1.38 -4.89 13.84
CA LEU A 13 -0.25 -5.00 12.90
C LEU A 13 1.05 -4.41 13.48
N ASP A 14 0.95 -3.28 14.17
CA ASP A 14 2.10 -2.65 14.81
C ASP A 14 2.72 -3.55 15.89
N ARG A 15 1.87 -4.15 16.72
CA ARG A 15 2.31 -5.11 17.74
C ARG A 15 2.94 -6.35 17.12
N ALA A 16 2.34 -6.89 16.05
CA ALA A 16 2.91 -8.03 15.34
C ALA A 16 4.30 -7.67 14.76
N ALA A 17 4.43 -6.51 14.11
CA ALA A 17 5.70 -6.05 13.58
C ALA A 17 6.75 -5.84 14.69
N MET A 18 6.35 -5.31 15.85
CA MET A 18 7.26 -5.12 16.97
C MET A 18 7.72 -6.44 17.59
N ILE A 19 6.86 -7.47 17.66
CA ILE A 19 7.25 -8.81 18.11
C ILE A 19 8.33 -9.38 17.18
N ILE A 20 8.14 -9.28 15.86
CA ILE A 20 9.11 -9.77 14.88
C ILE A 20 10.41 -8.95 14.94
N TYR A 21 10.31 -7.63 15.08
CA TYR A 21 11.45 -6.73 15.27
C TYR A 21 12.34 -7.15 16.44
N GLU A 22 11.73 -7.43 17.60
CA GLU A 22 12.45 -7.81 18.82
C GLU A 22 13.02 -9.24 18.74
N ASP A 23 12.26 -10.19 18.21
CA ASP A 23 12.64 -11.60 18.20
C ASP A 23 13.70 -11.91 17.12
N LEU A 24 13.56 -11.36 15.92
CA LEU A 24 14.47 -11.61 14.78
C LEU A 24 15.55 -10.54 14.62
N HIS A 25 15.53 -9.46 15.41
CA HIS A 25 16.44 -8.31 15.30
C HIS A 25 16.45 -7.69 13.87
N LEU A 26 15.30 -7.74 13.18
CA LEU A 26 15.08 -7.06 11.90
C LEU A 26 14.81 -5.57 12.16
N ASP A 27 14.93 -4.74 11.13
CA ASP A 27 14.37 -3.39 11.24
C ASP A 27 12.83 -3.42 11.16
N TYR A 28 12.18 -2.30 11.51
CA TYR A 28 10.73 -2.22 11.53
C TYR A 28 10.11 -2.40 10.14
N PHE A 29 10.76 -1.90 9.10
CA PHE A 29 10.30 -2.02 7.72
C PHE A 29 10.23 -3.48 7.28
N GLU A 30 11.31 -4.24 7.47
CA GLU A 30 11.35 -5.67 7.14
C GLU A 30 10.40 -6.50 8.04
N SER A 31 10.24 -6.09 9.30
CA SER A 31 9.29 -6.73 10.24
C SER A 31 7.84 -6.53 9.79
N PHE A 32 7.46 -5.34 9.34
CA PHE A 32 6.14 -5.06 8.77
C PHE A 32 5.88 -5.85 7.49
N LEU A 33 6.87 -5.92 6.58
CA LEU A 33 6.75 -6.74 5.37
C LEU A 33 6.57 -8.22 5.70
N ARG A 34 7.24 -8.72 6.74
CA ARG A 34 7.08 -10.10 7.20
C ARG A 34 5.67 -10.36 7.74
N VAL A 35 5.11 -9.45 8.57
CA VAL A 35 3.72 -9.54 9.04
C VAL A 35 2.74 -9.59 7.87
N SER A 36 2.92 -8.71 6.87
CA SER A 36 2.08 -8.72 5.68
C SER A 36 2.12 -10.07 4.96
N LYS A 37 3.30 -10.65 4.83
CA LYS A 37 3.48 -11.96 4.21
C LYS A 37 2.81 -13.07 5.01
N ASP A 38 2.98 -13.08 6.32
CA ASP A 38 2.38 -14.09 7.21
C ASP A 38 0.84 -14.08 7.14
N ILE A 39 0.23 -12.89 7.01
CA ILE A 39 -1.23 -12.75 6.89
C ILE A 39 -1.74 -13.22 5.52
N ASN A 40 -1.02 -12.90 4.44
CA ASN A 40 -1.47 -13.16 3.07
C ASN A 40 -1.18 -14.58 2.57
N ASP A 41 -0.04 -15.14 2.95
CA ASP A 41 0.39 -16.46 2.49
C ASP A 41 0.10 -17.52 3.57
N ARG A 42 1.09 -17.75 4.38
CA ARG A 42 1.05 -18.67 5.49
C ARG A 42 2.00 -18.19 6.58
N PHE A 43 1.53 -18.20 7.79
CA PHE A 43 2.38 -17.91 8.94
C PHE A 43 3.58 -18.88 8.97
N ASP A 44 4.78 -18.32 8.92
CA ASP A 44 6.05 -19.05 8.97
C ASP A 44 6.69 -18.87 10.34
N ASP A 45 6.60 -19.90 11.16
CA ASP A 45 7.09 -19.93 12.52
C ASP A 45 8.56 -20.45 12.66
N THR A 46 9.15 -20.89 11.56
CA THR A 46 10.42 -21.66 11.57
C THR A 46 11.62 -20.91 12.16
N SER A 47 11.60 -19.58 12.15
CA SER A 47 12.70 -18.72 12.64
C SER A 47 12.38 -17.99 13.95
N LEU A 48 11.18 -18.17 14.50
CA LEU A 48 10.69 -17.45 15.65
C LEU A 48 10.84 -18.25 16.96
N SER A 49 10.97 -17.53 18.08
CA SER A 49 10.90 -18.15 19.40
C SER A 49 9.48 -18.62 19.74
N GLU A 50 9.35 -19.62 20.60
CA GLU A 50 8.03 -20.14 21.05
C GLU A 50 7.16 -19.03 21.67
N GLU A 51 7.76 -18.07 22.35
CA GLU A 51 7.05 -16.93 22.93
C GLU A 51 6.52 -15.98 21.87
N ALA A 52 7.32 -15.67 20.84
CA ALA A 52 6.91 -14.84 19.72
C ALA A 52 5.79 -15.50 18.90
N ILE A 53 5.91 -16.81 18.61
CA ILE A 53 4.89 -17.59 17.90
C ILE A 53 3.55 -17.44 18.61
N LYS A 54 3.50 -17.74 19.92
CA LYS A 54 2.25 -17.67 20.67
C LYS A 54 1.59 -16.29 20.63
N LYS A 55 2.38 -15.22 20.78
CA LYS A 55 1.87 -13.84 20.73
C LYS A 55 1.35 -13.48 19.35
N LEU A 56 2.02 -13.92 18.29
CA LEU A 56 1.61 -13.68 16.91
C LEU A 56 0.34 -14.45 16.55
N GLU A 57 0.21 -15.71 16.98
CA GLU A 57 -1.01 -16.51 16.79
C GLU A 57 -2.22 -15.83 17.42
N GLU A 58 -2.10 -15.32 18.66
CA GLU A 58 -3.17 -14.56 19.33
C GLU A 58 -3.58 -13.31 18.51
N ILE A 59 -2.63 -12.57 17.93
CA ILE A 59 -2.91 -11.40 17.10
C ILE A 59 -3.58 -11.81 15.79
N TYR A 60 -3.06 -12.82 15.11
CA TYR A 60 -3.58 -13.26 13.81
C TYR A 60 -4.97 -13.89 13.95
N GLU A 61 -5.26 -14.54 15.09
CA GLU A 61 -6.61 -15.02 15.41
C GLU A 61 -7.61 -13.85 15.46
N VAL A 62 -7.27 -12.77 16.18
CA VAL A 62 -8.12 -11.57 16.25
C VAL A 62 -8.33 -10.95 14.87
N LEU A 63 -7.26 -10.83 14.06
CA LEU A 63 -7.36 -10.30 12.69
C LEU A 63 -8.28 -11.15 11.79
N THR A 64 -8.34 -12.47 12.04
CA THR A 64 -9.20 -13.40 11.29
C THR A 64 -10.66 -13.33 11.72
N LEU A 65 -10.92 -13.12 13.02
CA LEU A 65 -12.27 -13.06 13.57
C LEU A 65 -12.96 -11.72 13.36
N GLU A 66 -12.19 -10.64 13.27
CA GLU A 66 -12.71 -9.29 13.09
C GLU A 66 -12.97 -8.98 11.62
N THR A 67 -14.01 -8.17 11.36
CA THR A 67 -14.34 -7.71 10.02
C THR A 67 -13.88 -6.26 9.84
N PHE A 68 -13.05 -6.02 8.85
CA PHE A 68 -12.55 -4.71 8.46
C PHE A 68 -12.94 -4.40 7.02
N PHE A 69 -13.33 -3.16 6.74
CA PHE A 69 -13.49 -2.67 5.37
C PHE A 69 -12.13 -2.29 4.78
N ASN A 70 -11.95 -2.47 3.48
CA ASN A 70 -10.69 -2.15 2.81
C ASN A 70 -10.21 -0.71 3.09
N GLU A 71 -11.13 0.26 3.18
CA GLU A 71 -10.76 1.63 3.47
C GLU A 71 -10.29 1.86 4.92
N GLU A 72 -10.80 1.07 5.87
CA GLU A 72 -10.32 1.08 7.27
C GLU A 72 -8.91 0.49 7.35
N ILE A 73 -8.68 -0.60 6.61
CA ILE A 73 -7.36 -1.22 6.45
C ILE A 73 -6.39 -0.21 5.81
N ARG A 74 -6.77 0.45 4.71
CA ARG A 74 -5.91 1.42 4.02
C ARG A 74 -5.44 2.54 4.94
N LEU A 75 -6.35 3.13 5.71
CA LEU A 75 -6.03 4.21 6.63
C LEU A 75 -5.09 3.77 7.77
N ALA A 76 -5.30 2.56 8.29
CA ALA A 76 -4.38 1.99 9.28
C ALA A 76 -2.99 1.72 8.69
N LEU A 77 -2.93 1.19 7.44
CA LEU A 77 -1.67 0.94 6.73
C LEU A 77 -0.91 2.24 6.43
N GLU A 78 -1.61 3.34 6.13
CA GLU A 78 -0.97 4.63 5.93
C GLU A 78 -0.15 5.06 7.16
N LEU A 79 -0.70 4.89 8.37
CA LEU A 79 0.01 5.18 9.61
C LEU A 79 1.22 4.25 9.83
N LEU A 80 1.08 2.95 9.50
CA LEU A 80 2.18 1.98 9.58
C LEU A 80 3.29 2.29 8.58
N VAL A 81 2.93 2.68 7.36
CA VAL A 81 3.89 3.11 6.33
C VAL A 81 4.66 4.36 6.78
N ILE A 82 4.00 5.35 7.37
CA ILE A 82 4.67 6.53 7.94
C ILE A 82 5.69 6.10 9.01
N LYS A 83 5.35 5.13 9.85
CA LYS A 83 6.28 4.60 10.85
C LYS A 83 7.44 3.88 10.17
N ALA A 84 7.19 3.02 9.17
CA ALA A 84 8.23 2.32 8.42
C ALA A 84 9.18 3.30 7.71
N PHE A 85 8.66 4.37 7.09
CA PHE A 85 9.46 5.40 6.45
C PHE A 85 10.44 6.10 7.39
N LYS A 86 10.02 6.36 8.64
CA LYS A 86 10.92 6.92 9.65
C LYS A 86 12.12 6.02 9.94
N HIS A 87 11.93 4.71 9.91
CA HIS A 87 13.01 3.75 10.15
C HIS A 87 14.01 3.66 8.99
N ILE A 88 13.58 3.88 7.76
CA ILE A 88 14.44 3.88 6.57
C ILE A 88 14.83 5.29 6.09
N ASN A 89 14.52 6.33 6.88
CA ASN A 89 14.77 7.74 6.57
C ASN A 89 14.18 8.16 5.20
N PHE A 90 12.99 7.67 4.87
CA PHE A 90 12.29 8.02 3.64
C PHE A 90 11.47 9.31 3.82
N PRO A 91 11.45 10.22 2.81
CA PRO A 91 10.68 11.47 2.90
C PRO A 91 9.18 11.22 3.04
N LEU A 92 8.52 11.87 4.02
CA LEU A 92 7.07 11.73 4.25
C LEU A 92 6.21 12.61 3.33
N ASP A 93 6.80 13.64 2.75
CA ASP A 93 6.16 14.59 1.82
C ASP A 93 5.89 14.00 0.43
N LEU A 94 6.36 12.76 0.18
CA LEU A 94 6.08 12.01 -1.03
C LEU A 94 4.75 11.25 -1.01
N MET A 95 3.99 11.34 0.07
CA MET A 95 2.68 10.67 0.18
C MET A 95 1.57 11.62 -0.29
N THR A 96 0.82 11.19 -1.30
CA THR A 96 -0.35 11.93 -1.79
C THR A 96 -1.40 12.08 -0.70
N PRO A 97 -1.83 13.32 -0.37
CA PRO A 97 -2.83 13.56 0.67
C PRO A 97 -4.18 12.89 0.36
N ASP A 98 -4.86 12.38 1.39
CA ASP A 98 -6.16 11.71 1.26
C ASP A 98 -7.25 12.56 0.61
N SER A 99 -7.23 13.87 0.82
CA SER A 99 -8.15 14.79 0.14
C SER A 99 -8.03 14.72 -1.40
N ILE A 100 -6.84 14.51 -1.90
CA ILE A 100 -6.58 14.33 -3.34
C ILE A 100 -7.04 12.93 -3.76
N ASN A 101 -6.71 11.90 -3.00
CA ASN A 101 -7.12 10.53 -3.27
C ASN A 101 -8.66 10.40 -3.38
N TYR A 102 -9.40 10.98 -2.44
CA TYR A 102 -10.87 10.98 -2.48
C TYR A 102 -11.43 11.83 -3.63
N LEU A 103 -10.81 12.95 -3.96
CA LEU A 103 -11.20 13.75 -5.10
C LEU A 103 -11.06 12.96 -6.41
N LEU A 104 -9.92 12.28 -6.61
CA LEU A 104 -9.69 11.41 -7.76
C LEU A 104 -10.73 10.29 -7.84
N ALA A 105 -10.96 9.59 -6.73
CA ALA A 105 -11.98 8.54 -6.66
C ALA A 105 -13.38 9.08 -7.03
N MET A 106 -13.76 10.26 -6.53
CA MET A 106 -15.05 10.88 -6.85
C MET A 106 -15.17 11.24 -8.34
N ILE A 107 -14.13 11.79 -8.93
CA ILE A 107 -14.10 12.14 -10.37
C ILE A 107 -14.26 10.87 -11.21
N ILE A 108 -13.49 9.83 -10.90
CA ILE A 108 -13.52 8.55 -11.64
C ILE A 108 -14.89 7.90 -11.51
N LYS A 109 -15.42 7.79 -10.28
CA LYS A 109 -16.74 7.23 -10.00
C LYS A 109 -17.86 7.98 -10.73
N THR A 110 -17.76 9.30 -10.84
CA THR A 110 -18.75 10.13 -11.55
C THR A 110 -18.68 9.93 -13.05
N LYS A 111 -17.46 9.80 -13.59
CA LYS A 111 -17.25 9.64 -15.05
C LYS A 111 -17.57 8.23 -15.55
N TYR A 112 -17.31 7.23 -14.72
CA TYR A 112 -17.46 5.81 -15.06
C TYR A 112 -18.39 5.08 -14.07
N PRO A 113 -19.65 5.47 -13.94
CA PRO A 113 -20.58 4.85 -12.99
C PRO A 113 -20.86 3.41 -13.42
N ASN A 114 -20.57 2.43 -12.56
CA ASN A 114 -20.84 1.01 -12.78
C ASN A 114 -20.14 0.40 -14.01
N GLN A 115 -18.98 0.91 -14.40
CA GLN A 115 -18.19 0.37 -15.51
C GLN A 115 -16.85 -0.16 -14.97
N THR A 116 -16.55 -1.41 -15.27
CA THR A 116 -15.19 -1.94 -15.07
C THR A 116 -14.24 -1.22 -15.99
N ILE A 117 -13.23 -0.57 -15.44
CA ILE A 117 -12.21 0.22 -16.14
C ILE A 117 -10.82 -0.24 -15.77
N ALA A 118 -9.84 0.06 -16.62
CA ALA A 118 -8.44 -0.13 -16.29
C ALA A 118 -7.85 1.20 -15.80
N ILE A 119 -7.25 1.18 -14.61
CA ILE A 119 -6.64 2.34 -13.96
C ILE A 119 -5.13 2.08 -13.86
N LEU A 120 -4.35 3.00 -14.40
CA LEU A 120 -2.89 2.99 -14.30
C LEU A 120 -2.41 4.12 -13.40
N ASP A 121 -1.63 3.77 -12.38
CA ASP A 121 -0.85 4.74 -11.62
C ASP A 121 0.60 4.74 -12.12
N THR A 122 1.05 5.88 -12.64
CA THR A 122 2.39 6.02 -13.22
C THR A 122 3.48 6.31 -12.19
N CYS A 123 3.11 6.60 -10.96
CA CYS A 123 4.00 6.86 -9.83
C CYS A 123 3.41 6.22 -8.58
N LEU A 124 3.36 4.87 -8.58
CA LEU A 124 2.57 4.08 -7.65
C LEU A 124 2.88 4.34 -6.17
N GLY A 125 4.15 4.63 -5.86
CA GLY A 125 4.58 4.78 -4.48
C GLY A 125 4.26 3.53 -3.65
N THR A 126 3.54 3.72 -2.56
CA THR A 126 3.05 2.64 -1.69
C THR A 126 1.70 2.05 -2.11
N ALA A 127 1.22 2.38 -3.29
CA ALA A 127 -0.13 2.09 -3.82
C ALA A 127 -1.28 2.74 -3.04
N ASN A 128 -1.02 3.74 -2.19
CA ASN A 128 -2.06 4.36 -1.36
C ASN A 128 -3.16 5.02 -2.21
N THR A 129 -2.78 5.82 -3.22
CA THR A 129 -3.72 6.48 -4.14
C THR A 129 -4.56 5.46 -4.91
N LEU A 130 -3.94 4.44 -5.48
CA LEU A 130 -4.63 3.44 -6.29
C LEU A 130 -5.61 2.61 -5.44
N ASN A 131 -5.20 2.22 -4.24
CA ASN A 131 -6.05 1.52 -3.28
C ASN A 131 -7.21 2.41 -2.79
N ALA A 132 -6.96 3.70 -2.50
CA ALA A 132 -8.01 4.64 -2.13
C ALA A 132 -9.06 4.80 -3.24
N ILE A 133 -8.63 4.90 -4.49
CA ILE A 133 -9.55 4.94 -5.63
C ILE A 133 -10.37 3.66 -5.69
N SER A 134 -9.72 2.49 -5.70
CA SER A 134 -10.38 1.19 -5.78
C SER A 134 -11.42 0.99 -4.67
N ASN A 135 -11.06 1.28 -3.43
CA ASN A 135 -11.95 1.12 -2.27
C ASN A 135 -13.20 2.01 -2.31
N ASN A 136 -13.13 3.12 -3.06
CA ASN A 136 -14.24 4.09 -3.17
C ASN A 136 -15.06 3.95 -4.46
N LEU A 137 -14.68 3.07 -5.38
CA LEU A 137 -15.50 2.72 -6.54
C LEU A 137 -16.64 1.77 -6.12
N ASN A 138 -17.72 1.74 -6.92
CA ASN A 138 -18.85 0.84 -6.70
C ASN A 138 -18.73 -0.46 -7.52
N HIS A 139 -17.62 -0.67 -8.20
CA HIS A 139 -17.36 -1.77 -9.12
C HIS A 139 -15.89 -2.15 -9.10
N GLU A 140 -15.61 -3.37 -9.46
CA GLU A 140 -14.24 -3.85 -9.67
C GLU A 140 -13.60 -3.15 -10.87
N SER A 141 -12.29 -2.93 -10.79
CA SER A 141 -11.49 -2.33 -11.86
C SER A 141 -10.16 -3.05 -11.99
N PHE A 142 -9.57 -3.00 -13.18
CA PHE A 142 -8.23 -3.52 -13.40
C PHE A 142 -7.22 -2.47 -12.94
N LEU A 143 -6.38 -2.83 -11.97
CA LEU A 143 -5.43 -1.91 -11.35
C LEU A 143 -4.01 -2.26 -11.78
N ALA A 144 -3.28 -1.26 -12.24
CA ALA A 144 -1.86 -1.39 -12.53
C ALA A 144 -1.08 -0.18 -12.02
N GLY A 145 0.16 -0.39 -11.62
CA GLY A 145 1.02 0.69 -11.18
C GLY A 145 2.48 0.50 -11.56
N ILE A 146 3.19 1.59 -11.71
CA ILE A 146 4.61 1.63 -12.05
C ILE A 146 5.36 2.31 -10.90
N GLU A 147 6.42 1.66 -10.42
CA GLU A 147 7.28 2.19 -9.36
C GLU A 147 8.74 1.80 -9.62
N LYS A 148 9.66 2.75 -9.47
CA LYS A 148 11.10 2.58 -9.69
C LYS A 148 11.89 2.25 -8.41
N ASN A 149 11.32 2.54 -7.25
CA ASN A 149 11.96 2.33 -5.96
C ASN A 149 11.57 0.96 -5.37
N GLU A 150 12.56 0.11 -5.13
CA GLU A 150 12.34 -1.25 -4.63
C GLU A 150 11.62 -1.29 -3.28
N ALA A 151 11.96 -0.39 -2.34
CA ALA A 151 11.31 -0.34 -1.03
C ALA A 151 9.83 0.03 -1.15
N LEU A 152 9.49 0.97 -2.04
CA LEU A 152 8.10 1.34 -2.32
C LEU A 152 7.33 0.22 -3.00
N VAL A 153 7.96 -0.51 -3.94
CA VAL A 153 7.36 -1.71 -4.57
C VAL A 153 7.00 -2.75 -3.52
N LYS A 154 7.90 -3.05 -2.57
CA LYS A 154 7.63 -3.99 -1.47
C LYS A 154 6.43 -3.54 -0.62
N LEU A 155 6.36 -2.25 -0.27
CA LEU A 155 5.21 -1.69 0.46
C LEU A 155 3.93 -1.71 -0.36
N ALA A 156 4.00 -1.39 -1.66
CA ALA A 156 2.84 -1.43 -2.54
C ALA A 156 2.24 -2.84 -2.63
N ILE A 157 3.08 -3.86 -2.73
CA ILE A 157 2.67 -5.27 -2.71
C ILE A 157 2.02 -5.60 -1.36
N ALA A 158 2.66 -5.26 -0.25
CA ALA A 158 2.14 -5.53 1.09
C ALA A 158 0.77 -4.85 1.31
N ASN A 159 0.67 -3.55 0.99
CA ASN A 159 -0.55 -2.76 1.16
C ASN A 159 -1.71 -3.27 0.30
N SER A 160 -1.45 -3.61 -0.95
CA SER A 160 -2.49 -4.10 -1.87
C SER A 160 -2.99 -5.48 -1.45
N ASN A 161 -2.09 -6.36 -1.07
CA ASN A 161 -2.43 -7.70 -0.61
C ASN A 161 -3.26 -7.68 0.68
N LEU A 162 -2.87 -6.88 1.67
CA LEU A 162 -3.64 -6.75 2.93
C LEU A 162 -5.05 -6.22 2.71
N GLN A 163 -5.25 -5.41 1.67
CA GLN A 163 -6.57 -4.91 1.26
C GLN A 163 -7.28 -5.83 0.24
N ARG A 164 -6.65 -6.94 -0.15
CA ARG A 164 -7.15 -7.87 -1.17
C ARG A 164 -7.45 -7.20 -2.52
N ASN A 165 -6.73 -6.13 -2.83
CA ASN A 165 -6.78 -5.48 -4.13
C ASN A 165 -5.76 -6.13 -5.06
N GLU A 166 -6.22 -6.66 -6.19
CA GLU A 166 -5.34 -7.21 -7.22
C GLU A 166 -4.72 -6.08 -8.02
N VAL A 167 -3.46 -5.75 -7.74
CA VAL A 167 -2.70 -4.71 -8.43
C VAL A 167 -1.53 -5.33 -9.19
N ILE A 168 -1.46 -5.08 -10.50
CA ILE A 168 -0.30 -5.46 -11.31
C ILE A 168 0.77 -4.38 -11.12
N ILE A 169 1.91 -4.73 -10.51
CA ILE A 169 2.98 -3.79 -10.21
C ILE A 169 4.16 -4.01 -11.16
N TYR A 170 4.55 -2.96 -11.87
CA TYR A 170 5.72 -2.93 -12.74
C TYR A 170 6.88 -2.24 -12.04
N TYR A 171 7.91 -3.01 -11.68
CA TYR A 171 9.15 -2.46 -11.11
C TYR A 171 10.02 -1.91 -12.23
N GLN A 172 9.85 -0.64 -12.53
CA GLN A 172 10.57 0.06 -13.60
C GLN A 172 10.41 1.58 -13.53
N ASP A 173 11.19 2.30 -14.34
CA ASP A 173 11.01 3.73 -14.52
C ASP A 173 9.86 4.00 -15.52
N THR A 174 8.88 4.82 -15.12
CA THR A 174 7.76 5.25 -15.96
C THR A 174 8.22 5.97 -17.24
N LEU A 175 9.31 6.73 -17.18
CA LEU A 175 9.85 7.44 -18.34
C LEU A 175 10.48 6.52 -19.38
N ALA A 176 10.86 5.29 -19.01
CA ALA A 176 11.46 4.35 -19.92
C ALA A 176 10.42 3.68 -20.83
N LYS A 177 9.33 3.18 -20.27
CA LYS A 177 8.26 2.49 -21.00
C LYS A 177 7.02 2.33 -20.13
N VAL A 178 5.84 2.57 -20.71
CA VAL A 178 4.56 2.26 -20.08
C VAL A 178 4.03 0.94 -20.65
N PRO A 179 4.03 -0.17 -19.88
CA PRO A 179 3.67 -1.49 -20.38
C PRO A 179 2.15 -1.74 -20.42
N PHE A 180 1.37 -0.85 -19.85
CA PHE A 180 -0.07 -0.99 -19.67
C PHE A 180 -0.80 0.26 -20.17
N ARG A 181 -2.00 0.08 -20.74
CA ARG A 181 -2.88 1.18 -21.15
C ARG A 181 -4.15 1.15 -20.31
N GLY A 182 -4.35 2.20 -19.49
CA GLY A 182 -5.56 2.40 -18.73
C GLY A 182 -6.52 3.37 -19.42
N GLU A 183 -7.83 3.20 -19.20
CA GLU A 183 -8.84 4.23 -19.51
C GLU A 183 -8.65 5.45 -18.62
N VAL A 184 -8.12 5.25 -17.43
CA VAL A 184 -7.75 6.29 -16.47
C VAL A 184 -6.27 6.16 -16.15
N VAL A 185 -5.57 7.27 -16.19
CA VAL A 185 -4.17 7.38 -15.75
C VAL A 185 -4.12 8.40 -14.62
N VAL A 186 -3.53 7.99 -13.52
CA VAL A 186 -3.23 8.84 -12.37
C VAL A 186 -1.73 8.81 -12.10
N GLY A 187 -1.23 9.73 -11.29
CA GLY A 187 0.16 9.73 -10.86
C GLY A 187 0.49 11.05 -10.20
N ASP A 188 1.22 10.99 -9.10
CA ASP A 188 1.79 12.13 -8.40
C ASP A 188 3.29 12.13 -8.67
N LEU A 189 3.70 12.95 -9.66
CA LEU A 189 5.09 13.02 -10.08
C LEU A 189 5.89 13.81 -9.04
N ASP A 190 6.86 13.15 -8.45
CA ASP A 190 7.83 13.79 -7.58
C ASP A 190 8.60 14.88 -8.34
N SER A 191 8.45 16.14 -7.92
CA SER A 191 9.04 17.30 -8.59
C SER A 191 10.54 17.48 -8.31
N TYR A 192 11.13 16.72 -7.40
CA TYR A 192 12.50 16.95 -6.93
C TYR A 192 13.60 16.39 -7.84
N ASP A 193 13.31 15.43 -8.72
CA ASP A 193 14.33 14.73 -9.49
C ASP A 193 14.32 14.99 -11.02
N TYR A 194 13.39 15.81 -11.51
CA TYR A 194 13.29 16.03 -12.96
C TYR A 194 13.85 17.41 -13.37
N ASN A 195 15.14 17.50 -13.63
CA ASN A 195 15.67 18.45 -14.60
C ASN A 195 15.22 18.01 -16.00
N LEU A 196 13.96 18.24 -16.33
CA LEU A 196 13.49 18.12 -17.70
C LEU A 196 14.13 19.25 -18.51
N GLU A 197 15.28 18.99 -19.14
CA GLU A 197 15.68 19.76 -20.30
C GLU A 197 14.66 19.47 -21.42
N VAL A 198 13.60 20.25 -21.44
CA VAL A 198 12.65 20.23 -22.56
C VAL A 198 13.33 20.93 -23.73
N ASN A 199 14.00 20.16 -24.57
CA ASN A 199 14.36 20.61 -25.91
C ASN A 199 13.06 20.74 -26.74
N LEU A 200 12.42 21.88 -26.66
CA LEU A 200 11.40 22.27 -27.61
C LEU A 200 12.12 22.62 -28.92
N GLU A 201 12.35 21.65 -29.78
CA GLU A 201 12.55 21.93 -31.20
C GLU A 201 11.17 22.33 -31.77
N LEU A 202 11.02 23.63 -32.05
CA LEU A 202 9.92 24.21 -32.81
C LEU A 202 10.10 23.97 -34.31
#